data_3abc3969be87ca06b0ed24771de2d9ba
#
_entry.id   3abc3969be87ca06b0ed24771de2d9ba
#
_cell.length_a   1.000
_cell.length_b   1.000
_cell.length_c   1.000
_cell.angle_alpha   90.00
_cell.angle_beta   90.00
_cell.angle_gamma   90.00
#
_symmetry.space_group_name_H-M   'P 1'
#
loop_
_entity.id
_entity.type
_entity.pdbx_description
1 polymer ?
#
loop_
_entity_poly.entity_id
_entity_poly.type
_entity_poly.pdbx_seq_one_letter_code
_entity_poly.pdbx_strand_id
1 'polypeptide(L)'
;MKTPSQAKSEDSKVNDEAKRAKNREAAARYRERNREKFNQRMRDWREANREKAREHAREWRNRKIANGTPEEVAAIRAAESEKTKRNQDRCREQVFEAYGGYKCNCCGETERMFLSIDHINNDGAEERRSGKYNGGGSAFYNWLRKNKFPQGYQVLCMNCQVGKHRNGNVCPHQRKV
;
A
#
# COMPACT_ATOMS: atom_id res chain seq x y z
N MET A 1 54.50 29.63 10.94
CA MET A 1 54.57 28.78 12.13
C MET A 1 53.31 29.03 12.95
N LYS A 2 52.56 27.99 13.29
CA LYS A 2 51.35 28.12 14.14
C LYS A 2 51.74 28.42 15.57
N THR A 3 50.98 29.26 16.29
CA THR A 3 51.27 29.58 17.69
C THR A 3 50.92 28.39 18.62
N PRO A 4 51.55 28.22 19.78
CA PRO A 4 51.24 27.12 20.70
C PRO A 4 49.79 27.08 21.19
N SER A 5 49.10 28.20 21.19
CA SER A 5 47.65 28.32 21.51
C SER A 5 46.74 27.74 20.41
N GLN A 6 47.11 27.91 19.14
CA GLN A 6 46.37 27.36 18.03
C GLN A 6 46.50 25.84 17.91
N ALA A 7 47.68 25.26 18.22
CA ALA A 7 47.88 23.82 18.26
C ALA A 7 47.06 23.14 19.37
N LYS A 8 46.96 23.67 20.57
CA LYS A 8 46.14 23.17 21.67
C LYS A 8 44.63 23.19 21.34
N SER A 9 44.17 24.17 20.56
CA SER A 9 42.76 24.26 20.13
C SER A 9 42.40 23.25 19.03
N GLU A 10 43.36 22.94 18.16
CA GLU A 10 43.19 21.91 17.11
C GLU A 10 43.17 20.49 17.71
N ASP A 11 44.07 20.16 18.65
CA ASP A 11 44.13 18.89 19.36
C ASP A 11 42.85 18.62 20.17
N SER A 12 42.29 19.64 20.82
CA SER A 12 41.00 19.54 21.52
C SER A 12 39.86 19.21 20.59
N LYS A 13 39.79 19.84 19.42
CA LYS A 13 38.77 19.58 18.40
C LYS A 13 38.85 18.16 17.82
N VAL A 14 40.08 17.68 17.54
CA VAL A 14 40.32 16.33 17.06
C VAL A 14 39.90 15.28 18.08
N ASN A 15 40.21 15.53 19.38
CA ASN A 15 39.82 14.63 20.47
C ASN A 15 38.29 14.58 20.65
N ASP A 16 37.61 15.71 20.54
CA ASP A 16 36.14 15.77 20.58
C ASP A 16 35.49 15.07 19.41
N GLU A 17 36.06 15.18 18.23
CA GLU A 17 35.55 14.49 17.03
C GLU A 17 35.75 12.97 17.13
N ALA A 18 36.89 12.51 17.60
CA ALA A 18 37.15 11.09 17.87
C ALA A 18 36.21 10.52 18.94
N LYS A 19 35.92 11.30 20.02
CA LYS A 19 34.94 10.91 21.05
C LYS A 19 33.51 10.82 20.48
N ARG A 20 33.11 11.77 19.66
CA ARG A 20 31.80 11.75 18.93
C ARG A 20 31.68 10.55 17.97
N ALA A 21 32.77 10.21 17.28
CA ALA A 21 32.82 9.05 16.40
C ALA A 21 32.61 7.74 17.19
N LYS A 22 33.36 7.52 18.28
CA LYS A 22 33.20 6.37 19.18
C LYS A 22 31.77 6.27 19.75
N ASN A 23 31.18 7.39 20.14
CA ASN A 23 29.81 7.41 20.66
C ASN A 23 28.79 7.07 19.57
N ARG A 24 28.98 7.53 18.33
CA ARG A 24 28.12 7.15 17.18
C ARG A 24 28.18 5.65 16.90
N GLU A 25 29.40 5.07 16.91
CA GLU A 25 29.57 3.61 16.71
C GLU A 25 28.94 2.80 17.85
N ALA A 26 29.15 3.21 19.10
CA ALA A 26 28.55 2.53 20.25
C ALA A 26 27.02 2.58 20.19
N ALA A 27 26.45 3.72 19.81
CA ALA A 27 25.01 3.89 19.60
C ALA A 27 24.49 3.07 18.40
N ALA A 28 25.28 2.93 17.34
CA ALA A 28 24.93 2.08 16.19
C ALA A 28 24.90 0.59 16.59
N ARG A 29 25.93 0.11 17.28
CA ARG A 29 26.00 -1.27 17.82
C ARG A 29 24.88 -1.56 18.82
N TYR A 30 24.53 -0.61 19.67
CA TYR A 30 23.41 -0.74 20.60
C TYR A 30 22.08 -0.85 19.85
N ARG A 31 21.84 0.01 18.84
CA ARG A 31 20.63 -0.03 18.00
C ARG A 31 20.50 -1.35 17.25
N GLU A 32 21.58 -1.88 16.70
CA GLU A 32 21.57 -3.16 15.97
C GLU A 32 21.22 -4.32 16.92
N ARG A 33 21.83 -4.41 18.09
CA ARG A 33 21.53 -5.45 19.10
C ARG A 33 20.09 -5.38 19.63
N ASN A 34 19.51 -4.18 19.68
CA ASN A 34 18.18 -3.96 20.23
C ASN A 34 17.12 -3.66 19.14
N ARG A 35 17.47 -3.92 17.88
CA ARG A 35 16.65 -3.56 16.71
C ARG A 35 15.22 -4.09 16.80
N GLU A 36 15.07 -5.36 17.17
CA GLU A 36 13.74 -5.98 17.27
C GLU A 36 12.91 -5.38 18.41
N LYS A 37 13.53 -5.19 19.59
CA LYS A 37 12.90 -4.52 20.73
C LYS A 37 12.44 -3.09 20.39
N PHE A 38 13.28 -2.36 19.68
CA PHE A 38 12.96 -1.00 19.22
C PHE A 38 11.84 -1.00 18.20
N ASN A 39 11.90 -1.90 17.23
CA ASN A 39 10.86 -2.04 16.20
C ASN A 39 9.52 -2.45 16.81
N GLN A 40 9.52 -3.37 17.80
CA GLN A 40 8.29 -3.74 18.49
C GLN A 40 7.70 -2.55 19.25
N ARG A 41 8.51 -1.85 20.04
CA ARG A 41 8.06 -0.65 20.75
C ARG A 41 7.49 0.42 19.80
N MET A 42 8.09 0.58 18.62
CA MET A 42 7.59 1.52 17.61
C MET A 42 6.28 1.04 16.97
N ARG A 43 6.10 -0.28 16.79
CA ARG A 43 4.81 -0.85 16.34
C ARG A 43 3.71 -0.58 17.36
N ASP A 44 3.95 -0.90 18.62
CA ASP A 44 3.01 -0.71 19.73
C ASP A 44 2.62 0.76 19.88
N TRP A 45 3.62 1.66 19.82
CA TRP A 45 3.35 3.08 19.87
C TRP A 45 2.51 3.58 18.70
N ARG A 46 2.80 3.12 17.46
CA ARG A 46 2.02 3.49 16.27
C ARG A 46 0.60 2.95 16.34
N GLU A 47 0.40 1.79 16.92
CA GLU A 47 -0.92 1.22 17.13
C GLU A 47 -1.73 2.04 18.14
N ALA A 48 -1.13 2.33 19.29
CA ALA A 48 -1.75 3.16 20.33
C ALA A 48 -1.96 4.63 19.90
N ASN A 49 -1.13 5.16 18.98
CA ASN A 49 -1.16 6.57 18.54
C ASN A 49 -1.42 6.71 17.03
N ARG A 50 -2.26 5.84 16.48
CA ARG A 50 -2.47 5.73 15.02
C ARG A 50 -2.82 7.07 14.36
N GLU A 51 -3.64 7.88 15.00
CA GLU A 51 -4.10 9.16 14.47
C GLU A 51 -2.97 10.20 14.49
N LYS A 52 -2.28 10.36 15.60
CA LYS A 52 -1.08 11.23 15.72
C LYS A 52 0.01 10.84 14.72
N ALA A 53 0.25 9.55 14.54
CA ALA A 53 1.23 9.06 13.57
C ALA A 53 0.85 9.41 12.12
N ARG A 54 -0.45 9.36 11.78
CA ARG A 54 -0.97 9.78 10.46
C ARG A 54 -0.84 11.28 10.26
N GLU A 55 -1.14 12.06 11.27
CA GLU A 55 -1.03 13.52 11.25
C GLU A 55 0.42 13.96 11.04
N HIS A 56 1.35 13.45 11.85
CA HIS A 56 2.79 13.71 11.69
C HIS A 56 3.31 13.33 10.29
N ALA A 57 2.87 12.18 9.76
CA ALA A 57 3.26 11.77 8.41
C ALA A 57 2.70 12.71 7.33
N ARG A 58 1.46 13.20 7.51
CA ARG A 58 0.83 14.19 6.62
C ARG A 58 1.57 15.52 6.66
N GLU A 59 1.83 16.04 7.87
CA GLU A 59 2.55 17.30 8.06
C GLU A 59 3.97 17.24 7.51
N TRP A 60 4.70 16.17 7.77
CA TRP A 60 6.02 15.96 7.23
C TRP A 60 6.01 16.00 5.70
N ARG A 61 5.06 15.25 5.08
CA ARG A 61 4.89 15.23 3.63
C ARG A 61 4.57 16.63 3.08
N ASN A 62 3.59 17.31 3.68
CA ASN A 62 3.18 18.65 3.24
C ASN A 62 4.35 19.63 3.32
N ARG A 63 5.13 19.58 4.39
CA ARG A 63 6.34 20.39 4.56
C ARG A 63 7.40 20.08 3.50
N LYS A 64 7.61 18.80 3.19
CA LYS A 64 8.53 18.38 2.13
C LYS A 64 8.09 18.82 0.75
N ILE A 65 6.79 18.78 0.45
CA ILE A 65 6.24 19.26 -0.82
C ILE A 65 6.31 20.79 -0.92
N ALA A 66 6.05 21.50 0.19
CA ALA A 66 6.06 22.97 0.19
C ALA A 66 7.47 23.58 0.07
N ASN A 67 8.48 22.93 0.64
CA ASN A 67 9.84 23.45 0.74
C ASN A 67 10.87 22.69 -0.12
N GLY A 68 10.44 21.67 -0.86
CA GLY A 68 11.32 20.85 -1.69
C GLY A 68 11.55 21.44 -3.07
N THR A 69 12.65 21.03 -3.71
CA THR A 69 12.87 21.34 -5.13
C THR A 69 11.84 20.60 -6.01
N PRO A 70 11.63 21.06 -7.28
CA PRO A 70 10.74 20.35 -8.20
C PRO A 70 11.07 18.87 -8.36
N GLU A 71 12.36 18.52 -8.37
CA GLU A 71 12.86 17.14 -8.49
C GLU A 71 12.52 16.31 -7.23
N GLU A 72 12.72 16.87 -6.04
CA GLU A 72 12.38 16.22 -4.78
C GLU A 72 10.86 15.97 -4.66
N VAL A 73 10.06 16.95 -5.05
CA VAL A 73 8.59 16.83 -5.08
C VAL A 73 8.13 15.77 -6.08
N ALA A 74 8.75 15.74 -7.28
CA ALA A 74 8.47 14.72 -8.28
C ALA A 74 8.82 13.30 -7.77
N ALA A 75 9.96 13.13 -7.11
CA ALA A 75 10.38 11.88 -6.51
C ALA A 75 9.41 11.40 -5.42
N ILE A 76 8.93 12.29 -4.55
CA ILE A 76 7.93 11.97 -3.53
C ILE A 76 6.63 11.49 -4.18
N ARG A 77 6.12 12.20 -5.19
CA ARG A 77 4.90 11.83 -5.91
C ARG A 77 5.03 10.50 -6.64
N ALA A 78 6.16 10.24 -7.26
CA ALA A 78 6.45 8.98 -7.93
C ALA A 78 6.44 7.80 -6.94
N ALA A 79 7.11 7.95 -5.79
CA ALA A 79 7.15 6.94 -4.74
C ALA A 79 5.75 6.66 -4.15
N GLU A 80 4.92 7.69 -3.97
CA GLU A 80 3.53 7.54 -3.50
C GLU A 80 2.65 6.82 -4.53
N SER A 81 2.81 7.17 -5.81
CA SER A 81 2.10 6.50 -6.92
C SER A 81 2.45 5.02 -6.99
N GLU A 82 3.74 4.69 -6.93
CA GLU A 82 4.21 3.31 -6.93
C GLU A 82 3.73 2.53 -5.71
N LYS A 83 3.76 3.13 -4.52
CA LYS A 83 3.22 2.53 -3.30
C LYS A 83 1.71 2.25 -3.43
N THR A 84 0.97 3.19 -4.02
CA THR A 84 -0.47 3.03 -4.27
C THR A 84 -0.72 1.89 -5.23
N LYS A 85 0.00 1.81 -6.34
CA LYS A 85 -0.08 0.72 -7.32
C LYS A 85 0.20 -0.62 -6.66
N ARG A 86 1.31 -0.77 -5.93
CA ARG A 86 1.63 -2.02 -5.21
C ARG A 86 0.54 -2.44 -4.23
N ASN A 87 -0.09 -1.49 -3.53
CA ASN A 87 -1.19 -1.81 -2.62
C ASN A 87 -2.46 -2.24 -3.37
N GLN A 88 -2.76 -1.63 -4.52
CA GLN A 88 -3.88 -2.02 -5.37
C GLN A 88 -3.67 -3.42 -5.95
N ASP A 89 -2.47 -3.71 -6.46
CA ASP A 89 -2.11 -5.02 -6.99
C ASP A 89 -2.24 -6.11 -5.92
N ARG A 90 -1.67 -5.87 -4.73
CA ARG A 90 -1.81 -6.79 -3.60
C ARG A 90 -3.27 -7.01 -3.20
N CYS A 91 -4.07 -5.95 -3.18
CA CYS A 91 -5.49 -6.06 -2.89
C CYS A 91 -6.21 -6.90 -3.94
N ARG A 92 -5.90 -6.68 -5.22
CA ARG A 92 -6.44 -7.45 -6.34
C ARG A 92 -6.09 -8.94 -6.21
N GLU A 93 -4.82 -9.27 -5.95
CA GLU A 93 -4.38 -10.65 -5.70
C GLU A 93 -5.23 -11.33 -4.61
N GLN A 94 -5.34 -10.70 -3.44
CA GLN A 94 -6.09 -11.24 -2.31
C GLN A 94 -7.58 -11.46 -2.63
N VAL A 95 -8.18 -10.54 -3.40
CA VAL A 95 -9.58 -10.67 -3.80
C VAL A 95 -9.77 -11.81 -4.79
N PHE A 96 -8.93 -11.90 -5.83
CA PHE A 96 -9.03 -12.99 -6.80
C PHE A 96 -8.78 -14.36 -6.15
N GLU A 97 -7.77 -14.46 -5.28
CA GLU A 97 -7.49 -15.68 -4.53
C GLU A 97 -8.70 -16.13 -3.71
N ALA A 98 -9.35 -15.21 -3.00
CA ALA A 98 -10.53 -15.50 -2.18
C ALA A 98 -11.75 -15.98 -2.99
N TYR A 99 -11.87 -15.58 -4.26
CA TYR A 99 -12.99 -15.97 -5.14
C TYR A 99 -12.63 -17.05 -6.17
N GLY A 100 -11.57 -17.84 -5.92
CA GLY A 100 -11.23 -19.01 -6.74
C GLY A 100 -10.07 -18.80 -7.72
N GLY A 101 -9.34 -17.70 -7.59
CA GLY A 101 -8.14 -17.42 -8.38
C GLY A 101 -8.45 -16.74 -9.72
N TYR A 102 -7.44 -16.66 -10.56
CA TYR A 102 -7.54 -16.05 -11.89
C TYR A 102 -8.11 -17.03 -12.93
N LYS A 103 -9.36 -17.37 -12.75
CA LYS A 103 -10.07 -18.25 -13.71
C LYS A 103 -11.53 -17.83 -13.79
N CYS A 104 -12.03 -17.63 -15.00
CA CYS A 104 -13.45 -17.35 -15.22
C CYS A 104 -14.31 -18.54 -14.81
N ASN A 105 -15.23 -18.36 -13.89
CA ASN A 105 -16.13 -19.42 -13.40
C ASN A 105 -17.10 -19.94 -14.47
N CYS A 106 -17.21 -19.23 -15.61
CA CYS A 106 -18.11 -19.61 -16.69
C CYS A 106 -17.39 -20.33 -17.85
N CYS A 107 -16.38 -19.72 -18.47
CA CYS A 107 -15.71 -20.25 -19.65
C CYS A 107 -14.29 -20.76 -19.42
N GLY A 108 -13.75 -20.59 -18.22
CA GLY A 108 -12.41 -21.05 -17.89
C GLY A 108 -11.27 -20.13 -18.36
N GLU A 109 -11.55 -18.93 -18.91
CA GLU A 109 -10.54 -17.93 -19.28
C GLU A 109 -9.60 -17.64 -18.10
N THR A 110 -8.29 -17.57 -18.37
CA THR A 110 -7.24 -17.37 -17.34
C THR A 110 -6.40 -16.11 -17.56
N GLU A 111 -6.59 -15.40 -18.69
CA GLU A 111 -5.85 -14.16 -18.91
C GLU A 111 -6.29 -13.08 -17.89
N ARG A 112 -5.35 -12.69 -17.03
CA ARG A 112 -5.60 -11.78 -15.89
C ARG A 112 -6.21 -10.44 -16.28
N MET A 113 -5.86 -9.95 -17.47
CA MET A 113 -6.34 -8.66 -17.99
C MET A 113 -7.83 -8.72 -18.34
N PHE A 114 -8.35 -9.90 -18.67
CA PHE A 114 -9.74 -10.11 -19.06
C PHE A 114 -10.67 -10.41 -17.89
N LEU A 115 -10.10 -10.66 -16.69
CA LEU A 115 -10.86 -11.10 -15.52
C LEU A 115 -11.23 -9.94 -14.60
N SER A 116 -12.44 -9.99 -14.07
CA SER A 116 -12.94 -9.07 -13.05
C SER A 116 -13.84 -9.79 -12.05
N ILE A 117 -14.10 -9.14 -10.92
CA ILE A 117 -15.09 -9.63 -9.96
C ILE A 117 -16.47 -9.14 -10.40
N ASP A 118 -17.37 -10.09 -10.56
CA ASP A 118 -18.76 -9.91 -10.98
C ASP A 118 -19.72 -10.17 -9.82
N HIS A 119 -20.84 -9.44 -9.80
CA HIS A 119 -21.94 -9.68 -8.86
C HIS A 119 -22.81 -10.82 -9.37
N ILE A 120 -22.96 -11.90 -8.62
CA ILE A 120 -23.72 -13.09 -9.02
C ILE A 120 -25.16 -12.70 -9.43
N ASN A 121 -25.76 -11.79 -8.68
CA ASN A 121 -27.15 -11.34 -8.89
C ASN A 121 -27.32 -10.15 -9.84
N ASN A 122 -26.26 -9.66 -10.49
CA ASN A 122 -26.27 -8.43 -11.30
C ASN A 122 -26.68 -7.14 -10.56
N ASP A 123 -26.59 -7.12 -9.23
CA ASP A 123 -27.00 -6.01 -8.36
C ASP A 123 -25.92 -4.92 -8.17
N GLY A 124 -24.82 -5.00 -8.90
CA GLY A 124 -23.68 -4.08 -8.77
C GLY A 124 -24.01 -2.60 -9.03
N ALA A 125 -25.04 -2.31 -9.84
CA ALA A 125 -25.52 -0.94 -10.04
C ALA A 125 -26.26 -0.42 -8.80
N GLU A 126 -27.02 -1.26 -8.12
CA GLU A 126 -27.73 -0.95 -6.88
C GLU A 126 -26.75 -0.77 -5.72
N GLU A 127 -25.78 -1.67 -5.57
CA GLU A 127 -24.73 -1.54 -4.57
C GLU A 127 -23.93 -0.22 -4.69
N ARG A 128 -23.62 0.20 -5.91
CA ARG A 128 -22.97 1.51 -6.14
C ARG A 128 -23.87 2.69 -5.74
N ARG A 129 -25.16 2.62 -6.06
CA ARG A 129 -26.13 3.67 -5.72
C ARG A 129 -26.40 3.75 -4.22
N SER A 130 -26.36 2.63 -3.51
CA SER A 130 -26.51 2.60 -2.04
C SER A 130 -25.31 3.19 -1.26
N GLY A 131 -24.22 3.54 -1.95
CA GLY A 131 -23.03 4.06 -1.30
C GLY A 131 -22.22 3.01 -0.55
N LYS A 132 -22.47 1.71 -0.77
CA LYS A 132 -21.74 0.59 -0.15
C LYS A 132 -20.24 0.71 -0.30
N TYR A 133 -19.79 1.23 -1.43
CA TYR A 133 -18.40 1.65 -1.67
C TYR A 133 -18.36 2.86 -2.61
N ASN A 134 -17.51 3.83 -2.27
CA ASN A 134 -17.39 5.06 -3.06
C ASN A 134 -16.27 4.93 -4.09
N GLY A 135 -16.59 4.94 -5.39
CA GLY A 135 -15.62 4.96 -6.48
C GLY A 135 -15.61 3.70 -7.34
N GLY A 136 -14.58 3.58 -8.18
CA GLY A 136 -14.41 2.49 -9.16
C GLY A 136 -13.81 1.19 -8.58
N GLY A 137 -13.26 0.34 -9.47
CA GLY A 137 -12.81 -1.01 -9.16
C GLY A 137 -11.89 -1.14 -7.95
N SER A 138 -10.96 -0.21 -7.74
CA SER A 138 -10.07 -0.24 -6.56
C SER A 138 -10.83 -0.03 -5.24
N ALA A 139 -11.87 0.79 -5.23
CA ALA A 139 -12.71 1.00 -4.04
C ALA A 139 -13.54 -0.26 -3.72
N PHE A 140 -14.09 -0.89 -4.76
CA PHE A 140 -14.81 -2.15 -4.64
C PHE A 140 -13.93 -3.28 -4.11
N TYR A 141 -12.74 -3.50 -4.68
CA TYR A 141 -11.82 -4.52 -4.19
C TYR A 141 -11.36 -4.27 -2.74
N ASN A 142 -11.12 -3.01 -2.38
CA ASN A 142 -10.81 -2.65 -1.00
C ASN A 142 -11.99 -2.93 -0.05
N TRP A 143 -13.22 -2.70 -0.51
CA TRP A 143 -14.41 -3.01 0.26
C TRP A 143 -14.57 -4.52 0.46
N LEU A 144 -14.42 -5.34 -0.58
CA LEU A 144 -14.44 -6.81 -0.49
C LEU A 144 -13.43 -7.32 0.54
N ARG A 145 -12.19 -6.84 0.48
CA ARG A 145 -11.14 -7.20 1.43
C ARG A 145 -11.46 -6.79 2.86
N LYS A 146 -11.94 -5.56 3.08
CA LYS A 146 -12.30 -5.07 4.42
C LYS A 146 -13.45 -5.86 5.05
N ASN A 147 -14.37 -6.34 4.23
CA ASN A 147 -15.51 -7.13 4.67
C ASN A 147 -15.23 -8.64 4.61
N LYS A 148 -13.95 -9.07 4.59
CA LYS A 148 -13.54 -10.47 4.66
C LYS A 148 -14.13 -11.34 3.54
N PHE A 149 -14.19 -10.78 2.33
CA PHE A 149 -14.60 -11.45 1.10
C PHE A 149 -16.02 -12.08 1.20
N PRO A 150 -17.06 -11.25 1.34
CA PRO A 150 -18.42 -11.73 1.49
C PRO A 150 -18.88 -12.55 0.27
N GLN A 151 -19.85 -13.42 0.45
CA GLN A 151 -20.47 -14.15 -0.64
C GLN A 151 -21.29 -13.23 -1.56
N GLY A 152 -21.65 -13.72 -2.75
CA GLY A 152 -22.40 -12.95 -3.74
C GLY A 152 -21.55 -12.43 -4.91
N TYR A 153 -20.28 -12.80 -4.95
CA TYR A 153 -19.33 -12.38 -5.99
C TYR A 153 -18.62 -13.58 -6.61
N GLN A 154 -18.18 -13.43 -7.84
CA GLN A 154 -17.49 -14.46 -8.60
C GLN A 154 -16.48 -13.86 -9.58
N VAL A 155 -15.55 -14.67 -10.07
CA VAL A 155 -14.63 -14.26 -11.14
C VAL A 155 -15.27 -14.55 -12.49
N LEU A 156 -15.45 -13.54 -13.33
CA LEU A 156 -15.83 -13.69 -14.72
C LEU A 156 -14.89 -12.94 -15.65
N CYS A 157 -14.71 -13.43 -16.86
CA CYS A 157 -14.12 -12.62 -17.92
C CYS A 157 -15.13 -11.59 -18.43
N MET A 158 -14.64 -10.51 -19.04
CA MET A 158 -15.46 -9.41 -19.55
C MET A 158 -16.56 -9.90 -20.50
N ASN A 159 -16.26 -10.86 -21.37
CA ASN A 159 -17.24 -11.41 -22.31
C ASN A 159 -18.40 -12.14 -21.59
N CYS A 160 -18.05 -12.96 -20.59
CA CYS A 160 -19.06 -13.67 -19.79
C CYS A 160 -19.90 -12.72 -18.95
N GLN A 161 -19.28 -11.67 -18.38
CA GLN A 161 -19.97 -10.65 -17.61
C GLN A 161 -20.97 -9.87 -18.47
N VAL A 162 -20.55 -9.40 -19.65
CA VAL A 162 -21.43 -8.71 -20.61
C VAL A 162 -22.52 -9.65 -21.13
N GLY A 163 -22.16 -10.89 -21.50
CA GLY A 163 -23.11 -11.89 -21.95
C GLY A 163 -24.19 -12.20 -20.93
N LYS A 164 -23.79 -12.40 -19.67
CA LYS A 164 -24.70 -12.60 -18.54
C LYS A 164 -25.62 -11.40 -18.33
N HIS A 165 -25.11 -10.19 -18.34
CA HIS A 165 -25.88 -8.96 -18.13
C HIS A 165 -26.95 -8.77 -19.21
N ARG A 166 -26.62 -9.03 -20.50
CA ARG A 166 -27.52 -8.85 -21.65
C ARG A 166 -28.52 -9.99 -21.84
N ASN A 167 -28.32 -11.12 -21.20
CA ASN A 167 -29.06 -12.34 -21.44
C ASN A 167 -29.80 -12.84 -20.19
N GLY A 168 -30.48 -11.95 -19.48
CA GLY A 168 -31.33 -12.31 -18.36
C GLY A 168 -30.58 -12.99 -17.20
N ASN A 169 -29.40 -12.52 -16.89
CA ASN A 169 -28.55 -13.01 -15.80
C ASN A 169 -27.89 -14.38 -16.02
N VAL A 170 -27.99 -14.93 -17.24
CA VAL A 170 -27.35 -16.21 -17.62
C VAL A 170 -26.38 -15.98 -18.77
N CYS A 171 -25.12 -16.37 -18.57
CA CYS A 171 -24.17 -16.29 -19.69
C CYS A 171 -24.51 -17.27 -20.81
N PRO A 172 -24.44 -16.85 -22.09
CA PRO A 172 -24.72 -17.76 -23.25
C PRO A 172 -23.88 -19.03 -23.24
N HIS A 173 -22.66 -19.03 -22.68
CA HIS A 173 -21.84 -20.24 -22.55
C HIS A 173 -22.46 -21.31 -21.65
N GLN A 174 -23.35 -20.94 -20.72
CA GLN A 174 -24.02 -21.87 -19.80
C GLN A 174 -25.26 -22.55 -20.42
N ARG A 175 -25.68 -22.10 -21.61
CA ARG A 175 -26.80 -22.70 -22.35
C ARG A 175 -26.41 -23.88 -23.27
N LYS A 176 -25.12 -24.28 -23.21
CA LYS A 176 -24.70 -25.50 -23.97
C LYS A 176 -25.10 -26.72 -23.16
N VAL A 177 -26.31 -27.15 -23.35
CA VAL A 177 -26.75 -28.52 -23.14
C VAL A 177 -26.80 -29.20 -24.49
#